data_a5962f6e6ae41152257a9e4a833c58bf
#
_entry.id   a5962f6e6ae41152257a9e4a833c58bf
#
_cell.length_a   1.000
_cell.length_b   1.000
_cell.length_c   1.000
_cell.angle_alpha   90.00
_cell.angle_beta   90.00
_cell.angle_gamma   90.00
#
_symmetry.space_group_name_H-M   'P 1'
#
loop_
_entity.id
_entity.type
_entity.pdbx_description
1 polymer ?
#
loop_
_entity_poly.entity_id
_entity_poly.type
_entity_poly.pdbx_seq_one_letter_code
_entity_poly.pdbx_strand_id
1 'polypeptide(L)'
;MNSFASPQTLVALPFPGKNLGQPSAEDLYSRIFDAILEQRLLPGSRFTEDSLGQMFGARRSEVRSVLTRLSHQQVIILRANHRPRVAAPDVEQTRQTLHARRLTELTLVRLACQRPLPEQLKRLHALVDSERQCTARGPTIRLSGTFHLQLAEIAGNAPLAHFLGSLVPLTSLAIAQFDTQLEGYCGWQVHAHI
;
A
#
# COMPACT_ATOMS: atom_id res chain seq x y z
N MET A 1 17.54 27.73 -25.12
CA MET A 1 18.22 27.59 -23.81
C MET A 1 17.41 26.62 -23.00
N ASN A 2 17.78 25.33 -23.04
CA ASN A 2 17.09 24.28 -22.31
C ASN A 2 17.71 24.13 -20.92
N SER A 3 16.97 24.55 -19.90
CA SER A 3 17.33 24.33 -18.50
C SER A 3 16.96 22.91 -18.15
N PHE A 4 17.94 22.01 -18.10
CA PHE A 4 17.74 20.65 -17.53
C PHE A 4 17.67 20.78 -16.01
N ALA A 5 16.50 20.52 -15.45
CA ALA A 5 16.35 20.37 -14.01
C ALA A 5 17.18 19.16 -13.54
N SER A 6 18.10 19.43 -12.61
CA SER A 6 18.96 18.43 -11.98
C SER A 6 18.13 17.34 -11.30
N PRO A 7 18.55 16.07 -11.30
CA PRO A 7 17.86 15.00 -10.59
C PRO A 7 17.92 15.30 -9.08
N GLN A 8 16.74 15.42 -8.46
CA GLN A 8 16.64 15.56 -7.01
C GLN A 8 17.28 14.36 -6.32
N THR A 9 18.31 14.64 -5.54
CA THR A 9 19.05 13.69 -4.74
C THR A 9 18.15 13.24 -3.58
N LEU A 10 17.97 11.92 -3.41
CA LEU A 10 17.32 11.31 -2.27
C LEU A 10 17.98 11.81 -0.97
N VAL A 11 17.27 12.57 -0.17
CA VAL A 11 17.67 12.89 1.19
C VAL A 11 17.40 11.67 2.05
N ALA A 12 18.43 10.89 2.32
CA ALA A 12 18.35 9.75 3.24
C ALA A 12 18.27 10.29 4.68
N LEU A 13 17.06 10.25 5.26
CA LEU A 13 16.93 10.38 6.72
C LEU A 13 17.30 9.05 7.36
N PRO A 14 18.19 9.03 8.37
CA PRO A 14 18.61 7.80 9.02
C PRO A 14 17.45 7.17 9.79
N PHE A 15 17.24 5.86 9.58
CA PHE A 15 16.36 5.06 10.44
C PHE A 15 17.00 4.88 11.83
N PRO A 16 16.22 4.96 12.92
CA PRO A 16 16.71 4.57 14.23
C PRO A 16 17.06 3.08 14.21
N GLY A 17 18.35 2.77 14.28
CA GLY A 17 18.86 1.41 14.29
C GLY A 17 18.40 0.65 15.52
N LYS A 18 17.47 -0.29 15.35
CA LYS A 18 17.39 -1.48 16.20
C LYS A 18 18.05 -2.62 15.44
N ASN A 19 18.99 -3.31 16.08
CA ASN A 19 19.52 -4.59 15.65
C ASN A 19 18.37 -5.62 15.64
N LEU A 20 17.61 -5.64 14.57
CA LEU A 20 16.60 -6.65 14.29
C LEU A 20 17.24 -7.63 13.32
N GLY A 21 17.10 -8.93 13.58
CA GLY A 21 17.42 -9.99 12.62
C GLY A 21 16.83 -9.66 11.25
N GLN A 22 17.31 -10.31 10.18
CA GLN A 22 16.85 -10.04 8.83
C GLN A 22 15.32 -9.92 8.79
N PRO A 23 14.76 -8.83 8.20
CA PRO A 23 13.30 -8.64 8.16
C PRO A 23 12.66 -9.78 7.38
N SER A 24 11.50 -10.25 7.82
CA SER A 24 10.69 -11.18 7.03
C SER A 24 10.30 -10.52 5.70
N ALA A 25 9.94 -11.33 4.69
CA ALA A 25 9.49 -10.80 3.40
C ALA A 25 8.26 -9.88 3.55
N GLU A 26 7.37 -10.17 4.52
CA GLU A 26 6.20 -9.35 4.80
C GLU A 26 6.56 -8.05 5.54
N ASP A 27 7.51 -8.10 6.46
CA ASP A 27 8.03 -6.89 7.11
C ASP A 27 8.70 -5.96 6.11
N LEU A 28 9.51 -6.52 5.20
CA LEU A 28 10.17 -5.73 4.16
C LEU A 28 9.16 -5.10 3.21
N TYR A 29 8.13 -5.86 2.81
CA TYR A 29 7.03 -5.35 2.01
C TYR A 29 6.35 -4.17 2.70
N SER A 30 5.93 -4.36 3.95
CA SER A 30 5.25 -3.31 4.74
C SER A 30 6.12 -2.05 4.88
N ARG A 31 7.40 -2.21 5.19
CA ARG A 31 8.34 -1.07 5.34
C ARG A 31 8.57 -0.31 4.04
N ILE A 32 8.70 -0.99 2.91
CA ILE A 32 8.86 -0.34 1.60
C ILE A 32 7.55 0.34 1.20
N PHE A 33 6.42 -0.34 1.38
CA PHE A 33 5.12 0.24 1.04
C PHE A 33 4.78 1.44 1.92
N ASP A 34 5.01 1.36 3.23
CA ASP A 34 4.83 2.49 4.16
C ASP A 34 5.73 3.68 3.77
N ALA A 35 6.97 3.44 3.35
CA ALA A 35 7.85 4.50 2.87
C ALA A 35 7.33 5.22 1.61
N ILE A 36 6.61 4.49 0.75
CA ILE A 36 5.90 5.08 -0.41
C ILE A 36 4.69 5.88 0.07
N LEU A 37 3.86 5.34 0.97
CA LEU A 37 2.67 6.00 1.50
C LEU A 37 2.99 7.23 2.35
N GLU A 38 4.15 7.25 3.00
CA GLU A 38 4.70 8.42 3.72
C GLU A 38 5.43 9.41 2.80
N GLN A 39 5.46 9.13 1.49
CA GLN A 39 6.18 9.95 0.49
C GLN A 39 7.68 10.09 0.76
N ARG A 40 8.30 9.18 1.51
CA ARG A 40 9.77 9.06 1.61
C ARG A 40 10.35 8.50 0.30
N LEU A 41 9.58 7.70 -0.41
CA LEU A 41 9.78 7.33 -1.80
C LEU A 41 8.68 8.02 -2.62
N LEU A 42 9.02 9.14 -3.25
CA LEU A 42 8.06 10.01 -3.93
C LEU A 42 7.43 9.36 -5.17
N PRO A 43 6.16 9.70 -5.51
CA PRO A 43 5.55 9.31 -6.77
C PRO A 43 6.45 9.69 -7.96
N GLY A 44 6.64 8.77 -8.89
CA GLY A 44 7.52 8.93 -10.06
C GLY A 44 9.02 8.83 -9.80
N SER A 45 9.48 8.80 -8.54
CA SER A 45 10.90 8.66 -8.21
C SER A 45 11.46 7.30 -8.65
N ARG A 46 12.74 7.31 -9.05
CA ARG A 46 13.49 6.12 -9.49
C ARG A 46 14.54 5.75 -8.46
N PHE A 47 14.78 4.45 -8.30
CA PHE A 47 15.75 3.90 -7.36
C PHE A 47 16.41 2.65 -7.93
N THR A 48 17.34 2.05 -7.17
CA THR A 48 17.95 0.77 -7.50
C THR A 48 17.61 -0.26 -6.41
N GLU A 49 17.66 -1.55 -6.75
CA GLU A 49 17.51 -2.62 -5.77
C GLU A 49 18.55 -2.50 -4.64
N ASP A 50 19.77 -2.11 -5.01
CA ASP A 50 20.88 -1.96 -4.05
C ASP A 50 20.66 -0.78 -3.11
N SER A 51 20.17 0.38 -3.61
CA SER A 51 19.85 1.53 -2.76
C SER A 51 18.73 1.23 -1.76
N LEU A 52 17.71 0.48 -2.17
CA LEU A 52 16.68 0.02 -1.25
C LEU A 52 17.21 -1.03 -0.27
N GLY A 53 18.05 -1.96 -0.73
CA GLY A 53 18.70 -2.93 0.14
C GLY A 53 19.49 -2.26 1.27
N GLN A 54 20.26 -1.24 0.96
CA GLN A 54 20.98 -0.42 1.95
C GLN A 54 20.03 0.32 2.89
N MET A 55 18.97 0.96 2.34
CA MET A 55 17.99 1.73 3.12
C MET A 55 17.21 0.87 4.12
N PHE A 56 16.85 -0.35 3.74
CA PHE A 56 15.99 -1.23 4.54
C PHE A 56 16.73 -2.36 5.25
N GLY A 57 18.05 -2.49 5.06
CA GLY A 57 18.87 -3.55 5.64
C GLY A 57 18.50 -4.93 5.07
N ALA A 58 18.21 -5.02 3.78
CA ALA A 58 17.74 -6.23 3.10
C ALA A 58 18.65 -6.62 1.92
N ARG A 59 18.65 -7.90 1.58
CA ARG A 59 19.39 -8.39 0.42
C ARG A 59 18.71 -7.97 -0.88
N ARG A 60 19.49 -7.81 -1.93
CA ARG A 60 18.98 -7.46 -3.26
C ARG A 60 17.87 -8.41 -3.76
N SER A 61 18.01 -9.71 -3.53
CA SER A 61 17.00 -10.71 -3.92
C SER A 61 15.67 -10.53 -3.19
N GLU A 62 15.71 -10.17 -1.90
CA GLU A 62 14.53 -9.90 -1.07
C GLU A 62 13.83 -8.63 -1.55
N VAL A 63 14.60 -7.57 -1.79
CA VAL A 63 14.08 -6.32 -2.37
C VAL A 63 13.41 -6.59 -3.72
N ARG A 64 14.06 -7.35 -4.62
CA ARG A 64 13.50 -7.72 -5.93
C ARG A 64 12.16 -8.43 -5.80
N SER A 65 12.05 -9.39 -4.88
CA SER A 65 10.79 -10.11 -4.61
C SER A 65 9.68 -9.15 -4.20
N VAL A 66 9.97 -8.22 -3.27
CA VAL A 66 9.00 -7.20 -2.83
C VAL A 66 8.63 -6.25 -3.97
N LEU A 67 9.60 -5.78 -4.76
CA LEU A 67 9.33 -4.90 -5.90
C LEU A 67 8.47 -5.60 -6.97
N THR A 68 8.68 -6.91 -7.20
CA THR A 68 7.84 -7.69 -8.10
C THR A 68 6.39 -7.75 -7.59
N ARG A 69 6.18 -8.00 -6.29
CA ARG A 69 4.85 -7.98 -5.66
C ARG A 69 4.18 -6.60 -5.81
N LEU A 70 4.89 -5.52 -5.47
CA LEU A 70 4.38 -4.15 -5.62
C LEU A 70 4.14 -3.76 -7.09
N SER A 71 4.86 -4.37 -8.04
CA SER A 71 4.61 -4.16 -9.46
C SER A 71 3.34 -4.84 -9.94
N HIS A 72 3.03 -6.04 -9.46
CA HIS A 72 1.74 -6.69 -9.73
C HIS A 72 0.56 -5.89 -9.16
N GLN A 73 0.79 -5.14 -8.09
CA GLN A 73 -0.16 -4.22 -7.47
C GLN A 73 -0.16 -2.82 -8.11
N GLN A 74 0.62 -2.62 -9.18
CA GLN A 74 0.75 -1.35 -9.92
C GLN A 74 1.28 -0.16 -9.08
N VAL A 75 1.82 -0.42 -7.90
CA VAL A 75 2.47 0.58 -7.02
C VAL A 75 3.87 0.92 -7.50
N ILE A 76 4.57 -0.07 -8.06
CA ILE A 76 5.90 0.07 -8.65
C ILE A 76 5.82 -0.27 -10.14
N ILE A 77 6.51 0.51 -10.97
CA ILE A 77 6.65 0.25 -12.39
C ILE A 77 8.02 -0.37 -12.64
N LEU A 78 8.01 -1.64 -13.07
CA LEU A 78 9.19 -2.37 -13.54
C LEU A 78 9.16 -2.42 -15.07
N ARG A 79 10.26 -2.02 -15.72
CA ARG A 79 10.45 -2.15 -17.16
C ARG A 79 11.83 -2.72 -17.44
N ALA A 80 11.95 -3.60 -18.43
CA ALA A 80 13.23 -4.12 -18.85
C ALA A 80 14.24 -2.99 -19.14
N ASN A 81 15.46 -3.12 -18.67
CA ASN A 81 16.54 -2.14 -18.83
C ASN A 81 16.28 -0.73 -18.26
N HIS A 82 15.31 -0.60 -17.38
CA HIS A 82 15.02 0.67 -16.69
C HIS A 82 15.08 0.48 -15.19
N ARG A 83 15.42 1.56 -14.48
CA ARG A 83 15.35 1.57 -13.02
C ARG A 83 13.89 1.48 -12.57
N PRO A 84 13.59 0.67 -11.54
CA PRO A 84 12.29 0.70 -10.88
C PRO A 84 11.87 2.12 -10.50
N ARG A 85 10.58 2.41 -10.61
CA ARG A 85 10.03 3.70 -10.16
C ARG A 85 8.70 3.55 -9.44
N VAL A 86 8.41 4.42 -8.50
CA VAL A 86 7.09 4.53 -7.87
C VAL A 86 6.08 4.98 -8.94
N ALA A 87 4.91 4.37 -8.98
CA ALA A 87 3.82 4.83 -9.84
C ALA A 87 3.37 6.24 -9.41
N ALA A 88 2.85 6.99 -10.36
CA ALA A 88 2.31 8.33 -10.13
C ALA A 88 1.01 8.45 -10.93
N PRO A 89 -0.10 7.86 -10.42
CA PRO A 89 -1.38 7.95 -11.09
C PRO A 89 -1.83 9.41 -11.19
N ASP A 90 -2.36 9.79 -12.34
CA ASP A 90 -2.99 11.10 -12.50
C ASP A 90 -4.40 11.13 -11.88
N VAL A 91 -5.04 12.30 -11.91
CA VAL A 91 -6.37 12.51 -11.31
C VAL A 91 -7.42 11.62 -11.97
N GLU A 92 -7.36 11.45 -13.29
CA GLU A 92 -8.35 10.64 -14.01
C GLU A 92 -8.16 9.14 -13.75
N GLN A 93 -6.93 8.66 -13.75
CA GLN A 93 -6.61 7.28 -13.36
C GLN A 93 -7.06 7.00 -11.92
N THR A 94 -6.82 7.95 -11.01
CA THR A 94 -7.27 7.86 -9.62
C THR A 94 -8.78 7.76 -9.53
N ARG A 95 -9.52 8.63 -10.23
CA ARG A 95 -10.98 8.63 -10.26
C ARG A 95 -11.55 7.30 -10.77
N GLN A 96 -10.99 6.77 -11.86
CA GLN A 96 -11.39 5.48 -12.43
C GLN A 96 -11.11 4.32 -11.48
N THR A 97 -9.96 4.32 -10.83
CA THR A 97 -9.57 3.27 -9.87
C THR A 97 -10.49 3.27 -8.64
N LEU A 98 -10.78 4.45 -8.07
CA LEU A 98 -11.72 4.60 -6.95
C LEU A 98 -13.14 4.17 -7.34
N HIS A 99 -13.59 4.48 -8.57
CA HIS A 99 -14.88 4.04 -9.07
C HIS A 99 -14.97 2.50 -9.18
N ALA A 100 -13.96 1.87 -9.78
CA ALA A 100 -13.90 0.40 -9.90
C ALA A 100 -13.85 -0.26 -8.51
N ARG A 101 -13.06 0.28 -7.58
CA ARG A 101 -12.98 -0.17 -6.20
C ARG A 101 -14.35 -0.12 -5.52
N ARG A 102 -15.05 1.01 -5.60
CA ARG A 102 -16.39 1.19 -5.00
C ARG A 102 -17.39 0.13 -5.51
N LEU A 103 -17.44 -0.10 -6.83
CA LEU A 103 -18.35 -1.10 -7.43
C LEU A 103 -18.04 -2.51 -6.91
N THR A 104 -16.76 -2.86 -6.83
CA THR A 104 -16.31 -4.16 -6.34
C THR A 104 -16.63 -4.35 -4.87
N GLU A 105 -16.32 -3.35 -4.03
CA GLU A 105 -16.55 -3.40 -2.58
C GLU A 105 -18.03 -3.49 -2.22
N LEU A 106 -18.93 -2.78 -2.91
CA LEU A 106 -20.37 -2.90 -2.66
C LEU A 106 -20.88 -4.33 -2.82
N THR A 107 -20.35 -5.07 -3.79
CA THR A 107 -20.70 -6.47 -4.00
C THR A 107 -20.09 -7.37 -2.91
N LEU A 108 -18.81 -7.16 -2.59
CA LEU A 108 -18.10 -7.95 -1.58
C LEU A 108 -18.67 -7.78 -0.18
N VAL A 109 -19.00 -6.55 0.23
CA VAL A 109 -19.66 -6.29 1.53
C VAL A 109 -20.98 -7.04 1.64
N ARG A 110 -21.84 -6.99 0.62
CA ARG A 110 -23.11 -7.73 0.61
C ARG A 110 -22.91 -9.24 0.76
N LEU A 111 -21.87 -9.79 0.14
CA LEU A 111 -21.55 -11.21 0.27
C LEU A 111 -20.99 -11.53 1.66
N ALA A 112 -20.10 -10.69 2.19
CA ALA A 112 -19.50 -10.87 3.51
C ALA A 112 -20.55 -10.87 4.64
N CYS A 113 -21.59 -10.06 4.54
CA CYS A 113 -22.68 -9.99 5.52
C CYS A 113 -23.58 -11.23 5.54
N GLN A 114 -23.52 -12.11 4.54
CA GLN A 114 -24.44 -13.24 4.47
C GLN A 114 -24.16 -14.33 5.52
N ARG A 115 -22.90 -14.70 5.71
CA ARG A 115 -22.49 -15.78 6.64
C ARG A 115 -21.07 -15.58 7.18
N PRO A 116 -20.80 -14.51 7.92
CA PRO A 116 -19.47 -14.32 8.49
C PRO A 116 -19.21 -15.34 9.60
N LEU A 117 -18.00 -15.91 9.63
CA LEU A 117 -17.59 -16.78 10.74
C LEU A 117 -17.10 -15.93 11.92
N PRO A 118 -17.38 -16.34 13.20
CA PRO A 118 -16.96 -15.57 14.38
C PRO A 118 -15.46 -15.25 14.40
N GLU A 119 -14.61 -16.19 14.00
CA GLU A 119 -13.16 -15.98 13.93
C GLU A 119 -12.73 -14.98 12.85
N GLN A 120 -13.49 -14.85 11.78
CA GLN A 120 -13.24 -13.84 10.74
C GLN A 120 -13.57 -12.44 11.27
N LEU A 121 -14.72 -12.30 11.97
CA LEU A 121 -15.12 -11.03 12.62
C LEU A 121 -14.10 -10.62 13.70
N LYS A 122 -13.63 -11.58 14.51
CA LYS A 122 -12.61 -11.33 15.52
C LYS A 122 -11.31 -10.78 14.92
N ARG A 123 -10.87 -11.34 13.78
CA ARG A 123 -9.69 -10.80 13.07
C ARG A 123 -9.94 -9.39 12.53
N LEU A 124 -11.13 -9.14 12.00
CA LEU A 124 -11.50 -7.83 11.48
C LEU A 124 -11.51 -6.77 12.60
N HIS A 125 -12.09 -7.10 13.77
CA HIS A 125 -12.04 -6.21 14.95
C HIS A 125 -10.59 -5.95 15.41
N ALA A 126 -9.75 -6.98 15.49
CA ALA A 126 -8.34 -6.81 15.86
C ALA A 126 -7.59 -5.87 14.89
N LEU A 127 -7.95 -5.91 13.60
CA LEU A 127 -7.38 -5.01 12.61
C LEU A 127 -7.84 -3.56 12.80
N VAL A 128 -9.13 -3.34 13.11
CA VAL A 128 -9.67 -2.01 13.45
C VAL A 128 -9.00 -1.45 14.71
N ASP A 129 -8.77 -2.27 15.73
CA ASP A 129 -8.05 -1.87 16.92
C ASP A 129 -6.59 -1.49 16.60
N SER A 130 -5.94 -2.23 15.71
CA SER A 130 -4.58 -1.92 15.24
C SER A 130 -4.54 -0.60 14.48
N GLU A 131 -5.52 -0.33 13.63
CA GLU A 131 -5.67 0.92 12.90
C GLU A 131 -5.91 2.10 13.85
N ARG A 132 -6.77 1.91 14.85
CA ARG A 132 -7.06 2.92 15.91
C ARG A 132 -5.81 3.32 16.69
N GLN A 133 -4.91 2.37 16.96
CA GLN A 133 -3.68 2.61 17.72
C GLN A 133 -2.55 3.19 16.85
N CYS A 134 -2.70 3.13 15.54
CA CYS A 134 -1.67 3.57 14.61
C CYS A 134 -1.71 5.09 14.45
N THR A 135 -0.54 5.74 14.65
CA THR A 135 -0.39 7.21 14.50
C THR A 135 0.44 7.60 13.27
N ALA A 136 1.16 6.62 12.69
CA ALA A 136 2.00 6.88 11.53
C ALA A 136 1.18 6.80 10.24
N ARG A 137 1.31 7.80 9.37
CA ARG A 137 0.50 7.97 8.14
C ARG A 137 0.54 6.75 7.21
N GLY A 138 1.72 6.27 6.86
CA GLY A 138 1.87 5.15 5.93
C GLY A 138 1.21 3.87 6.45
N PRO A 139 1.58 3.40 7.65
CA PRO A 139 0.94 2.26 8.30
C PRO A 139 -0.57 2.41 8.44
N THR A 140 -1.10 3.61 8.76
CA THR A 140 -2.55 3.85 8.87
C THR A 140 -3.25 3.61 7.53
N ILE A 141 -2.76 4.18 6.43
CA ILE A 141 -3.32 3.96 5.09
C ILE A 141 -3.24 2.48 4.70
N ARG A 142 -2.12 1.82 4.99
CA ARG A 142 -1.93 0.39 4.69
C ARG A 142 -2.88 -0.50 5.49
N LEU A 143 -3.06 -0.25 6.79
CA LEU A 143 -3.98 -1.00 7.66
C LEU A 143 -5.42 -0.86 7.16
N SER A 144 -5.85 0.36 6.81
CA SER A 144 -7.15 0.59 6.18
C SER A 144 -7.32 -0.25 4.91
N GLY A 145 -6.33 -0.23 4.02
CA GLY A 145 -6.36 -1.09 2.84
C GLY A 145 -6.50 -2.58 3.20
N THR A 146 -5.79 -3.04 4.24
CA THR A 146 -5.86 -4.41 4.73
C THR A 146 -7.24 -4.79 5.24
N PHE A 147 -7.95 -3.86 5.91
CA PHE A 147 -9.35 -4.06 6.33
C PHE A 147 -10.25 -4.43 5.14
N HIS A 148 -10.19 -3.69 4.05
CA HIS A 148 -10.99 -3.96 2.85
C HIS A 148 -10.63 -5.32 2.20
N LEU A 149 -9.34 -5.68 2.19
CA LEU A 149 -8.92 -6.98 1.66
C LEU A 149 -9.40 -8.14 2.54
N GLN A 150 -9.37 -8.00 3.85
CA GLN A 150 -9.85 -9.00 4.78
C GLN A 150 -11.37 -9.17 4.68
N LEU A 151 -12.11 -8.07 4.50
CA LEU A 151 -13.55 -8.11 4.23
C LEU A 151 -13.85 -8.86 2.91
N ALA A 152 -13.03 -8.68 1.89
CA ALA A 152 -13.16 -9.39 0.62
C ALA A 152 -12.90 -10.90 0.75
N GLU A 153 -12.00 -11.32 1.63
CA GLU A 153 -11.79 -12.74 1.96
C GLU A 153 -13.03 -13.35 2.64
N ILE A 154 -13.66 -12.61 3.57
CA ILE A 154 -14.89 -13.02 4.24
C ILE A 154 -16.02 -13.24 3.23
N ALA A 155 -16.08 -12.44 2.18
CA ALA A 155 -17.08 -12.55 1.11
C ALA A 155 -17.04 -13.89 0.35
N GLY A 156 -15.91 -14.60 0.39
CA GLY A 156 -15.75 -15.93 -0.22
C GLY A 156 -15.79 -15.94 -1.76
N ASN A 157 -15.71 -14.78 -2.42
CA ASN A 157 -15.65 -14.68 -3.87
C ASN A 157 -14.21 -14.38 -4.32
N ALA A 158 -13.43 -15.45 -4.55
CA ALA A 158 -12.01 -15.35 -4.87
C ALA A 158 -11.69 -14.46 -6.09
N PRO A 159 -12.41 -14.51 -7.23
CA PRO A 159 -12.17 -13.60 -8.35
C PRO A 159 -12.33 -12.13 -8.01
N LEU A 160 -13.40 -11.75 -7.28
CA LEU A 160 -13.63 -10.37 -6.86
C LEU A 160 -12.62 -9.93 -5.79
N ALA A 161 -12.25 -10.80 -4.85
CA ALA A 161 -11.22 -10.52 -3.85
C ALA A 161 -9.86 -10.29 -4.53
N HIS A 162 -9.49 -11.11 -5.52
CA HIS A 162 -8.28 -10.93 -6.30
C HIS A 162 -8.29 -9.59 -7.05
N PHE A 163 -9.40 -9.24 -7.69
CA PHE A 163 -9.55 -7.96 -8.39
C PHE A 163 -9.42 -6.78 -7.42
N LEU A 164 -10.08 -6.83 -6.26
CA LEU A 164 -9.91 -5.81 -5.21
C LEU A 164 -8.46 -5.71 -4.74
N GLY A 165 -7.77 -6.85 -4.63
CA GLY A 165 -6.35 -6.92 -4.28
C GLY A 165 -5.41 -6.12 -5.19
N SER A 166 -5.80 -5.90 -6.44
CA SER A 166 -5.07 -5.02 -7.37
C SER A 166 -5.44 -3.54 -7.23
N LEU A 167 -6.67 -3.24 -6.78
CA LEU A 167 -7.18 -1.87 -6.68
C LEU A 167 -6.79 -1.18 -5.37
N VAL A 168 -6.82 -1.91 -4.24
CA VAL A 168 -6.57 -1.35 -2.91
C VAL A 168 -5.17 -0.73 -2.79
N PRO A 169 -4.06 -1.37 -3.16
CA PRO A 169 -2.74 -0.76 -3.06
C PRO A 169 -2.61 0.49 -3.94
N LEU A 170 -3.21 0.49 -5.14
CA LEU A 170 -3.20 1.63 -6.03
C LEU A 170 -4.03 2.81 -5.49
N THR A 171 -5.18 2.54 -4.87
CA THR A 171 -5.96 3.60 -4.20
C THR A 171 -5.26 4.10 -2.94
N SER A 172 -4.55 3.26 -2.19
CA SER A 172 -3.71 3.68 -1.07
C SER A 172 -2.61 4.64 -1.52
N LEU A 173 -1.96 4.34 -2.67
CA LEU A 173 -0.99 5.26 -3.27
C LEU A 173 -1.63 6.60 -3.68
N ALA A 174 -2.82 6.56 -4.28
CA ALA A 174 -3.55 7.77 -4.67
C ALA A 174 -3.95 8.62 -3.44
N ILE A 175 -4.44 7.99 -2.37
CA ILE A 175 -4.71 8.67 -1.09
C ILE A 175 -3.43 9.33 -0.57
N ALA A 176 -2.32 8.61 -0.55
CA ALA A 176 -1.04 9.15 -0.09
C ALA A 176 -0.57 10.34 -0.94
N GLN A 177 -0.88 10.35 -2.25
CA GLN A 177 -0.47 11.39 -3.19
C GLN A 177 -1.35 12.64 -3.13
N PHE A 178 -2.67 12.48 -3.04
CA PHE A 178 -3.63 13.57 -3.22
C PHE A 178 -4.32 14.02 -1.93
N ASP A 179 -4.46 13.16 -0.94
CA ASP A 179 -5.09 13.49 0.34
C ASP A 179 -4.03 13.73 1.42
N THR A 180 -3.50 14.94 1.49
CA THR A 180 -2.45 15.32 2.44
C THR A 180 -2.95 15.38 3.89
N GLN A 181 -4.23 15.62 4.11
CA GLN A 181 -4.87 15.75 5.43
C GLN A 181 -5.57 14.46 5.90
N LEU A 182 -5.66 13.43 5.04
CA LEU A 182 -6.44 12.21 5.27
C LEU A 182 -7.95 12.47 5.51
N GLU A 183 -8.48 13.55 4.92
CA GLU A 183 -9.90 13.91 5.06
C GLU A 183 -10.83 13.01 4.26
N GLY A 184 -10.38 12.54 3.08
CA GLY A 184 -11.10 11.58 2.24
C GLY A 184 -10.84 10.11 2.58
N TYR A 185 -10.08 9.86 3.63
CA TYR A 185 -9.67 8.55 4.05
C TYR A 185 -10.75 7.86 4.89
N CYS A 186 -11.03 6.59 4.56
CA CYS A 186 -11.92 5.74 5.35
C CYS A 186 -11.15 5.18 6.55
N GLY A 187 -11.21 5.89 7.67
CA GLY A 187 -10.47 5.53 8.87
C GLY A 187 -11.20 4.54 9.78
N TRP A 188 -10.52 4.13 10.86
CA TRP A 188 -11.01 3.15 11.83
C TRP A 188 -12.41 3.46 12.39
N GLN A 189 -12.81 4.76 12.49
CA GLN A 189 -14.11 5.17 12.97
C GLN A 189 -15.24 4.65 12.08
N VAL A 190 -15.04 4.69 10.77
CA VAL A 190 -16.00 4.15 9.78
C VAL A 190 -15.97 2.63 9.80
N HIS A 191 -14.78 2.03 9.85
CA HIS A 191 -14.61 0.58 9.88
C HIS A 191 -15.23 -0.07 11.13
N ALA A 192 -15.21 0.62 12.27
CA ALA A 192 -15.81 0.14 13.51
C ALA A 192 -17.36 0.05 13.47
N HIS A 193 -18.00 0.66 12.47
CA HIS A 193 -19.46 0.63 12.29
C HIS A 193 -19.92 -0.41 11.25
N ILE A 194 -18.99 -1.07 10.59
CA ILE A 194 -19.27 -2.15 9.62
C ILE A 194 -19.28 -3.50 10.33
#